data_f61554120ec39cc9f5ddcb3fecfef15a
#
_entry.id   f61554120ec39cc9f5ddcb3fecfef15a
#
_cell.length_a   1.000
_cell.length_b   1.000
_cell.length_c   1.000
_cell.angle_alpha   90.00
_cell.angle_beta   90.00
_cell.angle_gamma   90.00
#
_symmetry.space_group_name_H-M   'P 1'
#
loop_
_entity.id
_entity.type
_entity.pdbx_description
1 polymer ?
#
loop_
_entity_poly.entity_id
_entity_poly.type
_entity_poly.pdbx_seq_one_letter_code
_entity_poly.pdbx_strand_id
1 'polypeptide(L)'
;MHYGKLLALAGLVGIVSAEAGGSAYFYRRTMMRYNAKTERTMKMSGVDWEQYFSKMKECREWMMEQPHEDVWIRSEDSLKLHGTYFRGSGNVEEKKCKKAVICFHGYTSQGLADYGSISNYYLKRGYNVLLVDQRSHGQSEGKYIGFGCKDRYDAYRWIEWVIGQEGENVQILLHGNSMGGATVLMASGLDLPQQVKGIIADCPFTSPKAVFTHVLHSMYHLPAFPIIQIADAVNKKQAGYGPVSYTHLR
;
A
#
# COMPACT_ATOMS: atom_id res chain seq x y z
N MET A 1 42.59 34.44 -13.69
CA MET A 1 41.81 33.44 -14.44
C MET A 1 41.56 32.09 -13.69
N HIS A 2 42.40 31.70 -12.72
CA HIS A 2 42.24 30.43 -11.97
C HIS A 2 41.18 30.49 -10.85
N TYR A 3 41.03 31.56 -10.12
CA TYR A 3 40.08 31.69 -9.00
C TYR A 3 38.62 31.56 -9.42
N GLY A 4 38.23 32.14 -10.56
CA GLY A 4 36.86 32.02 -11.09
C GLY A 4 36.47 30.59 -11.45
N LYS A 5 37.41 29.82 -12.00
CA LYS A 5 37.19 28.40 -12.31
C LYS A 5 37.05 27.53 -11.03
N LEU A 6 37.83 27.88 -9.99
CA LEU A 6 37.77 27.19 -8.70
C LEU A 6 36.44 27.44 -7.98
N LEU A 7 35.96 28.69 -7.98
CA LEU A 7 34.65 29.05 -7.43
C LEU A 7 33.47 28.39 -8.20
N ALA A 8 33.57 28.37 -9.53
CA ALA A 8 32.57 27.70 -10.35
C ALA A 8 32.53 26.16 -10.09
N LEU A 9 33.69 25.53 -9.93
CA LEU A 9 33.79 24.11 -9.58
C LEU A 9 33.25 23.81 -8.19
N ALA A 10 33.58 24.65 -7.19
CA ALA A 10 33.06 24.53 -5.83
C ALA A 10 31.55 24.71 -5.79
N GLY A 11 31.00 25.66 -6.54
CA GLY A 11 29.56 25.87 -6.71
C GLY A 11 28.87 24.65 -7.32
N LEU A 12 29.45 24.10 -8.39
CA LEU A 12 28.93 22.90 -9.07
C LEU A 12 28.93 21.68 -8.11
N VAL A 13 30.02 21.47 -7.38
CA VAL A 13 30.11 20.38 -6.38
C VAL A 13 29.08 20.57 -5.28
N GLY A 14 28.86 21.80 -4.82
CA GLY A 14 27.84 22.13 -3.81
C GLY A 14 26.42 21.77 -4.30
N ILE A 15 26.08 22.15 -5.52
CA ILE A 15 24.78 21.86 -6.14
C ILE A 15 24.58 20.33 -6.28
N VAL A 16 25.55 19.62 -6.85
CA VAL A 16 25.49 18.17 -7.03
C VAL A 16 25.35 17.45 -5.70
N SER A 17 26.06 17.90 -4.66
CA SER A 17 25.96 17.31 -3.32
C SER A 17 24.60 17.55 -2.68
N ALA A 18 24.03 18.75 -2.85
CA ALA A 18 22.68 19.07 -2.36
C ALA A 18 21.60 18.24 -3.06
N GLU A 19 21.69 18.08 -4.38
CA GLU A 19 20.77 17.25 -5.17
C GLU A 19 20.87 15.76 -4.80
N ALA A 20 22.10 15.25 -4.61
CA ALA A 20 22.32 13.87 -4.17
C ALA A 20 21.76 13.64 -2.76
N GLY A 21 21.99 14.56 -1.83
CA GLY A 21 21.47 14.52 -0.47
C GLY A 21 19.94 14.59 -0.44
N GLY A 22 19.35 15.51 -1.19
CA GLY A 22 17.91 15.65 -1.36
C GLY A 22 17.25 14.40 -1.97
N SER A 23 17.86 13.85 -3.01
CA SER A 23 17.40 12.60 -3.65
C SER A 23 17.48 11.41 -2.71
N ALA A 24 18.57 11.28 -1.93
CA ALA A 24 18.74 10.21 -0.96
C ALA A 24 17.72 10.33 0.20
N TYR A 25 17.49 11.54 0.70
CA TYR A 25 16.48 11.81 1.71
C TYR A 25 15.08 11.44 1.20
N PHE A 26 14.71 11.94 0.00
CA PHE A 26 13.42 11.64 -0.62
C PHE A 26 13.23 10.14 -0.83
N TYR A 27 14.24 9.46 -1.37
CA TYR A 27 14.23 8.01 -1.56
C TYR A 27 13.97 7.27 -0.24
N ARG A 28 14.74 7.57 0.79
CA ARG A 28 14.56 6.94 2.10
C ARG A 28 13.18 7.21 2.69
N ARG A 29 12.67 8.42 2.51
CA ARG A 29 11.40 8.87 3.09
C ARG A 29 10.18 8.28 2.39
N THR A 30 10.29 8.01 1.08
CA THR A 30 9.15 7.59 0.25
C THR A 30 9.19 6.13 -0.15
N MET A 31 10.36 5.57 -0.43
CA MET A 31 10.52 4.23 -1.00
C MET A 31 10.82 3.15 0.02
N MET A 32 11.34 3.54 1.18
CA MET A 32 11.72 2.57 2.21
C MET A 32 10.62 2.40 3.25
N ARG A 33 10.65 1.22 3.92
CA ARG A 33 9.76 0.94 5.05
C ARG A 33 9.75 2.10 6.02
N TYR A 34 8.57 2.56 6.35
CA TYR A 34 8.35 3.64 7.29
C TYR A 34 8.05 3.07 8.68
N ASN A 35 8.97 3.28 9.61
CA ASN A 35 8.77 2.95 11.02
C ASN A 35 8.27 4.22 11.74
N ALA A 36 6.97 4.49 11.67
CA ALA A 36 6.38 5.58 12.45
C ALA A 36 6.29 5.15 13.91
N LYS A 37 7.03 5.84 14.78
CA LYS A 37 6.83 5.78 16.23
C LYS A 37 5.73 6.75 16.70
N THR A 38 5.16 7.55 15.83
CA THR A 38 4.18 8.60 16.11
C THR A 38 2.92 8.41 15.30
N GLU A 39 1.77 8.50 15.96
CA GLU A 39 0.48 8.59 15.29
C GLU A 39 0.49 9.81 14.34
N ARG A 40 0.00 9.59 13.11
CA ARG A 40 -0.18 10.69 12.17
C ARG A 40 -1.38 11.52 12.60
N THR A 41 -1.15 12.72 13.07
CA THR A 41 -2.18 13.76 13.09
C THR A 41 -2.36 14.26 11.65
N MET A 42 -3.43 13.82 10.98
CA MET A 42 -3.84 14.45 9.72
C MET A 42 -4.47 15.80 10.02
N LYS A 43 -3.69 16.86 9.94
CA LYS A 43 -4.23 18.22 9.85
C LYS A 43 -4.55 18.51 8.39
N MET A 44 -5.75 18.17 7.96
CA MET A 44 -6.29 18.67 6.70
C MET A 44 -7.12 19.92 7.02
N SER A 45 -6.78 21.04 6.38
CA SER A 45 -7.52 22.29 6.55
C SER A 45 -8.99 22.15 6.10
N GLY A 46 -9.92 22.63 6.91
CA GLY A 46 -11.32 22.77 6.56
C GLY A 46 -12.25 21.62 6.96
N VAL A 47 -11.77 20.57 7.59
CA VAL A 47 -12.61 19.46 8.10
C VAL A 47 -12.29 19.21 9.56
N ASP A 48 -13.32 19.19 10.40
CA ASP A 48 -13.23 18.73 11.77
C ASP A 48 -13.22 17.19 11.79
N TRP A 49 -12.03 16.62 11.86
CA TRP A 49 -11.82 15.17 11.85
C TRP A 49 -12.07 14.52 13.23
N GLU A 50 -12.11 15.27 14.32
CA GLU A 50 -12.23 14.69 15.67
C GLU A 50 -13.52 13.88 15.83
N GLN A 51 -14.64 14.38 15.33
CA GLN A 51 -15.92 13.66 15.35
C GLN A 51 -15.87 12.32 14.59
N TYR A 52 -15.04 12.22 13.54
CA TYR A 52 -14.88 10.98 12.76
C TYR A 52 -13.90 10.02 13.44
N PHE A 53 -12.85 10.53 14.07
CA PHE A 53 -11.84 9.69 14.72
C PHE A 53 -12.40 8.89 15.88
N SER A 54 -13.28 9.46 16.70
CA SER A 54 -13.96 8.73 17.77
C SER A 54 -14.70 7.52 17.21
N LYS A 55 -15.55 7.74 16.21
CA LYS A 55 -16.32 6.66 15.59
C LYS A 55 -15.46 5.62 14.87
N MET A 56 -14.38 6.05 14.21
CA MET A 56 -13.42 5.13 13.58
C MET A 56 -12.69 4.29 14.62
N LYS A 57 -12.37 4.85 15.77
CA LYS A 57 -11.77 4.13 16.90
C LYS A 57 -12.73 3.07 17.44
N GLU A 58 -13.96 3.44 17.73
CA GLU A 58 -15.00 2.50 18.18
C GLU A 58 -15.18 1.33 17.19
N CYS A 59 -15.23 1.63 15.89
CA CYS A 59 -15.35 0.59 14.86
C CYS A 59 -14.14 -0.34 14.84
N ARG A 60 -12.93 0.18 15.04
CA ARG A 60 -11.71 -0.65 15.11
C ARG A 60 -11.68 -1.52 16.36
N GLU A 61 -12.07 -0.96 17.51
CA GLU A 61 -12.17 -1.69 18.77
C GLU A 61 -13.19 -2.82 18.63
N TRP A 62 -14.39 -2.50 18.13
CA TRP A 62 -15.40 -3.52 17.82
C TRP A 62 -14.88 -4.60 16.88
N MET A 63 -14.12 -4.21 15.85
CA MET A 63 -13.55 -5.16 14.87
C MET A 63 -12.61 -6.14 15.55
N MET A 64 -11.75 -5.66 16.46
CA MET A 64 -10.80 -6.49 17.20
C MET A 64 -11.46 -7.42 18.23
N GLU A 65 -12.69 -7.15 18.64
CA GLU A 65 -13.51 -8.04 19.48
C GLU A 65 -14.09 -9.23 18.70
N GLN A 66 -14.13 -9.13 17.35
CA GLN A 66 -14.64 -10.22 16.54
C GLN A 66 -13.62 -11.37 16.47
N PRO A 67 -14.10 -12.64 16.32
CA PRO A 67 -13.19 -13.76 16.11
C PRO A 67 -12.28 -13.55 14.91
N HIS A 68 -10.98 -13.56 15.15
CA HIS A 68 -9.96 -13.34 14.12
C HIS A 68 -8.72 -14.17 14.39
N GLU A 69 -7.90 -14.31 13.37
CA GLU A 69 -6.60 -15.00 13.42
C GLU A 69 -5.56 -14.23 12.59
N ASP A 70 -4.32 -14.19 13.10
CA ASP A 70 -3.19 -13.70 12.30
C ASP A 70 -2.73 -14.79 11.36
N VAL A 71 -2.65 -14.44 10.09
CA VAL A 71 -2.30 -15.37 9.01
C VAL A 71 -1.10 -14.88 8.23
N TRP A 72 -0.37 -15.83 7.66
CA TRP A 72 0.89 -15.54 7.01
C TRP A 72 1.01 -16.28 5.69
N ILE A 73 1.53 -15.58 4.69
CA ILE A 73 1.92 -16.19 3.41
C ILE A 73 3.39 -15.85 3.11
N ARG A 74 3.94 -16.51 2.08
CA ARG A 74 5.20 -16.10 1.49
C ARG A 74 4.97 -15.50 0.11
N SER A 75 5.59 -14.32 -0.12
CA SER A 75 5.66 -13.71 -1.44
C SER A 75 6.58 -14.52 -2.37
N GLU A 76 6.54 -14.22 -3.67
CA GLU A 76 7.44 -14.85 -4.65
C GLU A 76 8.92 -14.62 -4.36
N ASP A 77 9.24 -13.45 -3.79
CA ASP A 77 10.59 -13.08 -3.34
C ASP A 77 10.86 -13.44 -1.87
N SER A 78 10.10 -14.42 -1.33
CA SER A 78 10.27 -15.07 -0.02
C SER A 78 10.04 -14.20 1.21
N LEU A 79 9.44 -13.02 1.08
CA LEU A 79 9.03 -12.21 2.23
C LEU A 79 7.87 -12.89 2.96
N LYS A 80 7.92 -12.90 4.30
CA LYS A 80 6.80 -13.30 5.14
C LYS A 80 5.83 -12.13 5.23
N LEU A 81 4.62 -12.32 4.70
CA LEU A 81 3.56 -11.32 4.65
C LEU A 81 2.47 -11.69 5.64
N HIS A 82 1.98 -10.67 6.35
CA HIS A 82 0.99 -10.78 7.40
C HIS A 82 -0.39 -10.32 6.92
N GLY A 83 -1.42 -10.93 7.44
CA GLY A 83 -2.80 -10.47 7.34
C GLY A 83 -3.59 -10.91 8.58
N THR A 84 -4.63 -10.15 8.91
CA THR A 84 -5.59 -10.52 9.96
C THR A 84 -6.88 -10.97 9.30
N TYR A 85 -7.28 -12.20 9.58
CA TYR A 85 -8.44 -12.84 8.96
C TYR A 85 -9.61 -12.94 9.93
N PHE A 86 -10.74 -12.37 9.55
CA PHE A 86 -11.97 -12.33 10.32
C PHE A 86 -13.03 -13.20 9.64
N ARG A 87 -13.73 -14.01 10.43
CA ARG A 87 -14.82 -14.85 9.92
C ARG A 87 -16.15 -14.13 10.03
N GLY A 88 -16.88 -14.04 8.93
CA GLY A 88 -18.20 -13.42 8.90
C GLY A 88 -19.24 -14.23 9.70
N SER A 89 -20.13 -13.53 10.41
CA SER A 89 -21.17 -14.10 11.28
C SER A 89 -22.36 -14.71 10.54
N GLY A 90 -22.22 -15.10 9.29
CA GLY A 90 -23.29 -15.77 8.55
C GLY A 90 -23.40 -17.26 8.90
N ASN A 91 -24.61 -17.76 9.09
CA ASN A 91 -24.89 -19.18 9.31
C ASN A 91 -24.14 -20.07 8.32
N VAL A 92 -23.25 -20.90 8.85
CA VAL A 92 -22.33 -21.76 8.06
C VAL A 92 -23.11 -22.82 7.28
N GLU A 93 -24.32 -23.18 7.71
CA GLU A 93 -25.07 -24.30 7.16
C GLU A 93 -25.90 -24.02 5.89
N GLU A 94 -26.20 -22.74 5.59
CA GLU A 94 -27.10 -22.42 4.45
C GLU A 94 -26.39 -21.82 3.22
N LYS A 95 -25.11 -21.52 3.26
CA LYS A 95 -24.45 -20.85 2.12
C LYS A 95 -23.84 -21.82 1.13
N LYS A 96 -24.54 -22.02 0.02
CA LYS A 96 -24.02 -22.69 -1.19
C LYS A 96 -22.73 -22.03 -1.73
N CYS A 97 -22.42 -20.80 -1.34
CA CYS A 97 -21.25 -20.04 -1.78
C CYS A 97 -20.75 -19.12 -0.66
N LYS A 98 -19.50 -19.28 -0.27
CA LYS A 98 -18.82 -18.41 0.67
C LYS A 98 -18.39 -17.11 -0.02
N LYS A 99 -18.35 -16.02 0.75
CA LYS A 99 -17.90 -14.70 0.26
C LYS A 99 -16.71 -14.23 1.09
N ALA A 100 -15.71 -13.71 0.43
CA ALA A 100 -14.56 -13.11 1.09
C ALA A 100 -14.24 -11.74 0.47
N VAL A 101 -13.70 -10.85 1.27
CA VAL A 101 -13.08 -9.60 0.80
C VAL A 101 -11.64 -9.52 1.29
N ILE A 102 -10.73 -9.20 0.37
CA ILE A 102 -9.31 -8.96 0.68
C ILE A 102 -9.08 -7.46 0.57
N CYS A 103 -8.64 -6.83 1.68
CA CYS A 103 -8.51 -5.40 1.82
C CYS A 103 -7.03 -4.96 1.82
N PHE A 104 -6.68 -4.05 0.92
CA PHE A 104 -5.32 -3.53 0.70
C PHE A 104 -5.25 -2.06 1.09
N HIS A 105 -4.52 -1.75 2.15
CA HIS A 105 -4.42 -0.41 2.73
C HIS A 105 -3.60 0.57 1.89
N GLY A 106 -3.69 1.86 2.24
CA GLY A 106 -2.94 2.94 1.62
C GLY A 106 -1.47 3.01 2.07
N TYR A 107 -0.76 3.93 1.44
CA TYR A 107 0.66 4.21 1.73
C TYR A 107 0.89 4.56 3.21
N THR A 108 1.87 3.92 3.84
CA THR A 108 2.25 4.08 5.26
C THR A 108 1.10 3.87 6.26
N SER A 109 0.11 3.07 5.89
CA SER A 109 -1.00 2.65 6.75
C SER A 109 -0.89 1.16 7.10
N GLN A 110 -1.96 0.56 7.57
CA GLN A 110 -2.12 -0.84 7.94
C GLN A 110 -3.55 -1.29 7.67
N GLY A 111 -3.78 -2.59 7.52
CA GLY A 111 -5.10 -3.13 7.22
C GLY A 111 -6.18 -2.65 8.18
N LEU A 112 -5.98 -2.80 9.48
CA LEU A 112 -6.94 -2.37 10.50
C LEU A 112 -7.13 -0.84 10.54
N ALA A 113 -6.09 -0.06 10.27
CA ALA A 113 -6.16 1.40 10.31
C ALA A 113 -7.08 1.96 9.23
N ASP A 114 -7.00 1.42 8.00
CA ASP A 114 -7.82 1.88 6.88
C ASP A 114 -9.20 1.23 6.83
N TYR A 115 -9.28 -0.05 7.19
CA TYR A 115 -10.47 -0.86 6.96
C TYR A 115 -11.28 -1.19 8.21
N GLY A 116 -10.78 -0.88 9.40
CA GLY A 116 -11.49 -1.21 10.65
C GLY A 116 -12.91 -0.65 10.73
N SER A 117 -13.19 0.47 10.07
CA SER A 117 -14.54 1.06 10.04
C SER A 117 -15.45 0.41 8.99
N ILE A 118 -14.95 0.09 7.79
CA ILE A 118 -15.76 -0.46 6.71
C ILE A 118 -15.89 -1.99 6.78
N SER A 119 -14.96 -2.67 7.44
CA SER A 119 -14.98 -4.13 7.59
C SER A 119 -16.20 -4.64 8.33
N ASN A 120 -16.73 -3.84 9.26
CA ASN A 120 -18.00 -4.10 9.93
C ASN A 120 -19.16 -4.31 8.92
N TYR A 121 -19.19 -3.50 7.85
CA TYR A 121 -20.20 -3.65 6.79
C TYR A 121 -20.09 -5.01 6.10
N TYR A 122 -18.89 -5.49 5.82
CA TYR A 122 -18.64 -6.77 5.18
C TYR A 122 -18.98 -7.94 6.11
N LEU A 123 -18.48 -7.91 7.35
CA LEU A 123 -18.75 -8.98 8.33
C LEU A 123 -20.24 -9.18 8.59
N LYS A 124 -21.00 -8.09 8.81
CA LYS A 124 -22.44 -8.13 9.00
C LYS A 124 -23.22 -8.69 7.80
N ARG A 125 -22.63 -8.67 6.60
CA ARG A 125 -23.19 -9.26 5.38
C ARG A 125 -22.65 -10.66 5.11
N GLY A 126 -21.93 -11.22 6.10
CA GLY A 126 -21.42 -12.58 6.05
C GLY A 126 -20.27 -12.78 5.08
N TYR A 127 -19.50 -11.73 4.78
CA TYR A 127 -18.20 -11.87 4.15
C TYR A 127 -17.17 -12.26 5.20
N ASN A 128 -16.28 -13.17 4.87
CA ASN A 128 -15.00 -13.25 5.56
C ASN A 128 -14.13 -12.08 5.11
N VAL A 129 -13.37 -11.50 6.03
CA VAL A 129 -12.57 -10.29 5.75
C VAL A 129 -11.12 -10.58 6.02
N LEU A 130 -10.26 -10.40 5.02
CA LEU A 130 -8.82 -10.45 5.16
C LEU A 130 -8.25 -9.04 5.07
N LEU A 131 -7.70 -8.55 6.16
CA LEU A 131 -6.97 -7.29 6.22
C LEU A 131 -5.49 -7.57 6.04
N VAL A 132 -4.91 -7.27 4.88
CA VAL A 132 -3.51 -7.54 4.62
C VAL A 132 -2.62 -6.36 5.06
N ASP A 133 -1.48 -6.65 5.64
CA ASP A 133 -0.37 -5.72 5.71
C ASP A 133 0.45 -5.87 4.43
N GLN A 134 0.40 -4.88 3.54
CA GLN A 134 1.18 -4.94 2.31
C GLN A 134 2.68 -4.98 2.62
N ARG A 135 3.49 -5.50 1.70
CA ARG A 135 4.96 -5.57 1.89
C ARG A 135 5.53 -4.27 2.44
N SER A 136 6.47 -4.37 3.37
CA SER A 136 7.12 -3.23 4.05
C SER A 136 6.19 -2.40 4.94
N HIS A 137 5.02 -2.92 5.31
CA HIS A 137 4.09 -2.29 6.25
C HIS A 137 3.71 -3.26 7.36
N GLY A 138 3.18 -2.72 8.47
CA GLY A 138 2.68 -3.48 9.59
C GLY A 138 3.63 -4.58 10.05
N GLN A 139 3.14 -5.81 10.16
CA GLN A 139 3.91 -6.98 10.53
C GLN A 139 4.56 -7.70 9.31
N SER A 140 4.21 -7.33 8.08
CA SER A 140 4.82 -7.88 6.88
C SER A 140 6.29 -7.50 6.75
N GLU A 141 7.10 -8.45 6.29
CA GLU A 141 8.51 -8.20 5.98
C GLU A 141 8.65 -7.29 4.75
N GLY A 142 9.87 -6.87 4.50
CA GLY A 142 10.26 -6.04 3.39
C GLY A 142 10.94 -4.76 3.82
N LYS A 143 11.79 -4.26 2.96
CA LYS A 143 12.56 -3.01 3.15
C LYS A 143 12.06 -1.90 2.24
N TYR A 144 11.52 -2.25 1.08
CA TYR A 144 11.11 -1.33 0.03
C TYR A 144 9.62 -1.47 -0.26
N ILE A 145 8.92 -0.33 -0.28
CA ILE A 145 7.47 -0.26 -0.54
C ILE A 145 7.22 -0.52 -2.03
N GLY A 146 6.32 -1.42 -2.36
CA GLY A 146 6.13 -1.93 -3.71
C GLY A 146 5.33 -1.04 -4.66
N PHE A 147 4.50 -0.11 -4.15
CA PHE A 147 3.63 0.80 -4.92
C PHE A 147 2.77 0.10 -5.98
N GLY A 148 2.30 -1.10 -5.70
CA GLY A 148 1.54 -1.94 -6.62
C GLY A 148 2.43 -2.78 -7.56
N CYS A 149 3.68 -2.40 -7.81
CA CYS A 149 4.54 -3.09 -8.77
C CYS A 149 4.88 -4.52 -8.34
N LYS A 150 5.19 -4.72 -7.07
CA LYS A 150 5.42 -6.04 -6.46
C LYS A 150 4.18 -6.53 -5.73
N ASP A 151 3.45 -5.63 -5.10
CA ASP A 151 2.27 -5.93 -4.28
C ASP A 151 1.16 -6.63 -5.07
N ARG A 152 1.06 -6.43 -6.39
CA ARG A 152 0.11 -7.15 -7.25
C ARG A 152 0.32 -8.67 -7.25
N TYR A 153 1.57 -9.14 -7.15
CA TYR A 153 1.88 -10.57 -7.03
C TYR A 153 1.58 -11.09 -5.62
N ASP A 154 1.78 -10.24 -4.60
CA ASP A 154 1.38 -10.56 -3.24
C ASP A 154 -0.15 -10.66 -3.14
N ALA A 155 -0.89 -9.78 -3.84
CA ALA A 155 -2.34 -9.86 -3.94
C ALA A 155 -2.80 -11.19 -4.56
N TYR A 156 -2.11 -11.65 -5.59
CA TYR A 156 -2.37 -12.96 -6.19
C TYR A 156 -2.16 -14.10 -5.18
N ARG A 157 -1.07 -14.07 -4.41
CA ARG A 157 -0.79 -15.06 -3.36
C ARG A 157 -1.85 -15.04 -2.24
N TRP A 158 -2.37 -13.87 -1.87
CA TRP A 158 -3.47 -13.74 -0.93
C TRP A 158 -4.78 -14.32 -1.47
N ILE A 159 -5.06 -14.16 -2.77
CA ILE A 159 -6.21 -14.79 -3.43
C ILE A 159 -6.10 -16.31 -3.35
N GLU A 160 -4.95 -16.89 -3.69
CA GLU A 160 -4.71 -18.33 -3.57
C GLU A 160 -4.90 -18.82 -2.13
N TRP A 161 -4.39 -18.07 -1.16
CA TRP A 161 -4.57 -18.39 0.25
C TRP A 161 -6.06 -18.45 0.63
N VAL A 162 -6.85 -17.43 0.25
CA VAL A 162 -8.29 -17.40 0.53
C VAL A 162 -9.02 -18.57 -0.15
N ILE A 163 -8.67 -18.92 -1.39
CA ILE A 163 -9.25 -20.08 -2.08
C ILE A 163 -8.91 -21.35 -1.31
N GLY A 164 -7.67 -21.51 -0.85
CA GLY A 164 -7.25 -22.65 -0.05
C GLY A 164 -7.99 -22.77 1.29
N GLN A 165 -8.35 -21.66 1.93
CA GLN A 165 -9.10 -21.65 3.20
C GLN A 165 -10.59 -21.88 3.02
N GLU A 166 -11.19 -21.32 1.97
CA GLU A 166 -12.65 -21.27 1.80
C GLU A 166 -13.19 -22.27 0.78
N GLY A 167 -12.31 -22.81 -0.07
CA GLY A 167 -12.63 -23.75 -1.15
C GLY A 167 -12.93 -23.07 -2.47
N GLU A 168 -12.99 -23.88 -3.53
CA GLU A 168 -13.12 -23.45 -4.93
C GLU A 168 -14.38 -22.65 -5.26
N ASN A 169 -15.43 -22.77 -4.45
CA ASN A 169 -16.70 -22.06 -4.65
C ASN A 169 -16.75 -20.68 -3.98
N VAL A 170 -15.63 -20.19 -3.40
CA VAL A 170 -15.58 -18.87 -2.77
C VAL A 170 -15.72 -17.76 -3.82
N GLN A 171 -16.46 -16.71 -3.49
CA GLN A 171 -16.52 -15.47 -4.27
C GLN A 171 -15.67 -14.41 -3.56
N ILE A 172 -14.66 -13.91 -4.25
CA ILE A 172 -13.68 -12.98 -3.70
C ILE A 172 -13.90 -11.57 -4.28
N LEU A 173 -13.94 -10.59 -3.39
CA LEU A 173 -13.89 -9.17 -3.71
C LEU A 173 -12.51 -8.64 -3.30
N LEU A 174 -11.81 -7.95 -4.19
CA LEU A 174 -10.61 -7.19 -3.85
C LEU A 174 -11.00 -5.75 -3.56
N HIS A 175 -10.56 -5.20 -2.43
CA HIS A 175 -10.84 -3.81 -2.07
C HIS A 175 -9.54 -3.11 -1.69
N GLY A 176 -9.13 -2.14 -2.48
CA GLY A 176 -7.90 -1.37 -2.29
C GLY A 176 -8.16 0.12 -2.09
N ASN A 177 -7.51 0.71 -1.08
CA ASN A 177 -7.54 2.14 -0.79
C ASN A 177 -6.21 2.79 -1.21
N SER A 178 -6.25 3.88 -1.97
CA SER A 178 -5.07 4.66 -2.38
C SER A 178 -3.99 3.78 -3.02
N MET A 179 -2.85 3.53 -2.35
CA MET A 179 -1.82 2.61 -2.82
C MET A 179 -2.37 1.18 -2.99
N GLY A 180 -3.20 0.72 -2.06
CA GLY A 180 -3.90 -0.55 -2.18
C GLY A 180 -4.85 -0.58 -3.38
N GLY A 181 -5.50 0.55 -3.70
CA GLY A 181 -6.30 0.72 -4.91
C GLY A 181 -5.48 0.52 -6.19
N ALA A 182 -4.26 1.09 -6.23
CA ALA A 182 -3.33 0.84 -7.32
C ALA A 182 -2.87 -0.63 -7.36
N THR A 183 -2.64 -1.24 -6.21
CA THR A 183 -2.28 -2.67 -6.10
C THR A 183 -3.33 -3.57 -6.74
N VAL A 184 -4.62 -3.41 -6.39
CA VAL A 184 -5.68 -4.26 -6.93
C VAL A 184 -5.95 -4.00 -8.41
N LEU A 185 -5.81 -2.76 -8.88
CA LEU A 185 -5.87 -2.45 -10.31
C LEU A 185 -4.70 -3.04 -11.08
N MET A 186 -3.47 -3.00 -10.56
CA MET A 186 -2.34 -3.66 -11.20
C MET A 186 -2.47 -5.18 -11.16
N ALA A 187 -3.08 -5.74 -10.11
CA ALA A 187 -3.38 -7.17 -10.03
C ALA A 187 -4.40 -7.60 -11.08
N SER A 188 -5.38 -6.75 -11.44
CA SER A 188 -6.36 -7.06 -12.48
C SER A 188 -5.75 -7.27 -13.88
N GLY A 189 -4.52 -6.81 -14.09
CA GLY A 189 -3.75 -7.11 -15.30
C GLY A 189 -3.06 -8.48 -15.31
N LEU A 190 -3.19 -9.26 -14.23
CA LEU A 190 -2.76 -10.65 -14.16
C LEU A 190 -3.95 -11.55 -14.54
N ASP A 191 -3.66 -12.82 -14.87
CA ASP A 191 -4.68 -13.83 -15.06
C ASP A 191 -5.22 -14.27 -13.68
N LEU A 192 -6.18 -13.51 -13.16
CA LEU A 192 -6.76 -13.76 -11.84
C LEU A 192 -7.67 -14.99 -11.84
N PRO A 193 -7.67 -15.77 -10.73
CA PRO A 193 -8.59 -16.87 -10.56
C PRO A 193 -10.05 -16.45 -10.73
N GLN A 194 -10.87 -17.33 -11.31
CA GLN A 194 -12.29 -17.08 -11.57
C GLN A 194 -13.12 -16.79 -10.31
N GLN A 195 -12.59 -17.09 -9.13
CA GLN A 195 -13.18 -16.78 -7.82
C GLN A 195 -13.22 -15.28 -7.55
N VAL A 196 -12.35 -14.48 -8.17
CA VAL A 196 -12.40 -13.03 -8.07
C VAL A 196 -13.57 -12.50 -8.88
N LYS A 197 -14.58 -11.96 -8.19
CA LYS A 197 -15.84 -11.50 -8.81
C LYS A 197 -15.93 -9.99 -8.97
N GLY A 198 -15.06 -9.25 -8.29
CA GLY A 198 -15.06 -7.80 -8.40
C GLY A 198 -13.84 -7.15 -7.75
N ILE A 199 -13.58 -5.93 -8.17
CA ILE A 199 -12.48 -5.10 -7.65
C ILE A 199 -13.06 -3.72 -7.34
N ILE A 200 -12.81 -3.26 -6.12
CA ILE A 200 -13.08 -1.88 -5.69
C ILE A 200 -11.72 -1.20 -5.51
N ALA A 201 -11.47 -0.15 -6.27
CA ALA A 201 -10.28 0.67 -6.12
C ALA A 201 -10.71 2.07 -5.69
N ASP A 202 -10.53 2.37 -4.41
CA ASP A 202 -10.85 3.67 -3.85
C ASP A 202 -9.65 4.61 -3.97
N CYS A 203 -9.87 5.80 -4.55
CA CYS A 203 -8.88 6.86 -4.80
C CYS A 203 -7.48 6.38 -5.25
N PRO A 204 -7.37 5.44 -6.22
CA PRO A 204 -6.09 4.94 -6.69
C PRO A 204 -5.31 6.04 -7.42
N PHE A 205 -3.99 5.97 -7.39
CA PHE A 205 -3.17 6.81 -8.25
C PHE A 205 -2.96 6.16 -9.63
N THR A 206 -2.81 7.01 -10.65
CA THR A 206 -2.54 6.56 -12.03
C THR A 206 -1.12 6.05 -12.23
N SER A 207 -0.16 6.63 -11.51
CA SER A 207 1.23 6.16 -11.49
C SER A 207 1.97 6.66 -10.25
N PRO A 208 2.92 5.89 -9.70
CA PRO A 208 3.79 6.34 -8.63
C PRO A 208 4.56 7.62 -8.98
N LYS A 209 4.99 7.77 -10.25
CA LYS A 209 5.65 8.98 -10.74
C LYS A 209 4.78 10.23 -10.56
N ALA A 210 3.51 10.16 -10.91
CA ALA A 210 2.59 11.29 -10.77
C ALA A 210 2.44 11.71 -9.30
N VAL A 211 2.27 10.73 -8.40
CA VAL A 211 2.20 10.99 -6.95
C VAL A 211 3.48 11.62 -6.43
N PHE A 212 4.64 11.06 -6.76
CA PHE A 212 5.93 11.59 -6.29
C PHE A 212 6.20 12.99 -6.82
N THR A 213 5.86 13.26 -8.09
CA THR A 213 5.96 14.60 -8.68
C THR A 213 5.09 15.58 -7.91
N HIS A 214 3.84 15.21 -7.64
CA HIS A 214 2.91 16.05 -6.88
C HIS A 214 3.43 16.31 -5.45
N VAL A 215 3.88 15.29 -4.75
CA VAL A 215 4.43 15.40 -3.39
C VAL A 215 5.66 16.30 -3.35
N LEU A 216 6.60 16.14 -4.28
CA LEU A 216 7.78 17.00 -4.37
C LEU A 216 7.41 18.47 -4.58
N HIS A 217 6.49 18.75 -5.49
CA HIS A 217 6.07 20.13 -5.77
C HIS A 217 5.26 20.73 -4.62
N SER A 218 4.25 19.99 -4.11
CA SER A 218 3.27 20.53 -3.17
C SER A 218 3.79 20.61 -1.73
N MET A 219 4.57 19.61 -1.31
CA MET A 219 5.01 19.51 0.10
C MET A 219 6.45 19.96 0.34
N TYR A 220 7.32 19.79 -0.66
CA TYR A 220 8.74 20.08 -0.52
C TYR A 220 9.19 21.29 -1.34
N HIS A 221 8.33 21.80 -2.25
CA HIS A 221 8.65 22.89 -3.19
C HIS A 221 9.91 22.62 -4.02
N LEU A 222 10.17 21.32 -4.32
CA LEU A 222 11.33 20.85 -5.06
C LEU A 222 10.95 20.44 -6.49
N PRO A 223 11.87 20.58 -7.46
CA PRO A 223 11.65 20.09 -8.82
C PRO A 223 11.66 18.56 -8.85
N ALA A 224 10.80 17.97 -9.69
CA ALA A 224 10.76 16.53 -9.87
C ALA A 224 12.04 15.96 -10.50
N PHE A 225 12.61 16.71 -11.47
CA PHE A 225 13.89 16.37 -12.09
C PHE A 225 15.02 17.11 -11.37
N PRO A 226 16.15 16.45 -11.05
CA PRO A 226 16.48 15.02 -11.33
C PRO A 226 16.09 14.06 -10.20
N ILE A 227 15.44 14.51 -9.13
CA ILE A 227 15.22 13.77 -7.88
C ILE A 227 14.50 12.43 -8.12
N ILE A 228 13.42 12.45 -8.88
CA ILE A 228 12.62 11.23 -9.15
C ILE A 228 13.42 10.22 -9.99
N GLN A 229 14.19 10.68 -10.97
CA GLN A 229 14.98 9.82 -11.82
C GLN A 229 16.10 9.13 -11.05
N ILE A 230 16.77 9.86 -10.16
CA ILE A 230 17.80 9.31 -9.29
C ILE A 230 17.16 8.30 -8.32
N ALA A 231 16.05 8.65 -7.69
CA ALA A 231 15.33 7.75 -6.78
C ALA A 231 14.87 6.46 -7.48
N ASP A 232 14.36 6.56 -8.72
CA ASP A 232 13.95 5.40 -9.52
C ASP A 232 15.14 4.50 -9.89
N ALA A 233 16.26 5.10 -10.31
CA ALA A 233 17.48 4.36 -10.63
C ALA A 233 18.05 3.62 -9.40
N VAL A 234 18.05 4.28 -8.24
CA VAL A 234 18.45 3.67 -6.97
C VAL A 234 17.51 2.53 -6.59
N ASN A 235 16.19 2.74 -6.73
CA ASN A 235 15.21 1.71 -6.40
C ASN A 235 15.32 0.49 -7.33
N LYS A 236 15.53 0.69 -8.64
CA LYS A 236 15.79 -0.41 -9.58
C LYS A 236 16.99 -1.25 -9.16
N LYS A 237 18.07 -0.60 -8.73
CA LYS A 237 19.29 -1.29 -8.29
C LYS A 237 19.11 -2.01 -6.96
N GLN A 238 18.38 -1.44 -6.01
CA GLN A 238 18.28 -1.96 -4.65
C GLN A 238 17.08 -2.88 -4.42
N ALA A 239 15.95 -2.60 -5.05
CA ALA A 239 14.69 -3.32 -4.87
C ALA A 239 14.28 -4.17 -6.09
N GLY A 240 15.02 -4.06 -7.20
CA GLY A 240 14.76 -4.84 -8.42
C GLY A 240 13.56 -4.37 -9.23
N TYR A 241 12.97 -3.21 -8.94
CA TYR A 241 11.88 -2.61 -9.72
C TYR A 241 11.96 -1.09 -9.70
N GLY A 242 11.39 -0.45 -10.73
CA GLY A 242 11.32 1.00 -10.83
C GLY A 242 9.87 1.49 -10.82
N PRO A 243 9.38 2.09 -9.72
CA PRO A 243 8.00 2.56 -9.63
C PRO A 243 7.67 3.64 -10.67
N VAL A 244 8.67 4.38 -11.14
CA VAL A 244 8.51 5.39 -12.21
C VAL A 244 8.32 4.75 -13.58
N SER A 245 8.85 3.55 -13.78
CA SER A 245 8.78 2.82 -15.07
C SER A 245 7.47 2.03 -15.24
N TYR A 246 6.75 1.76 -14.16
CA TYR A 246 5.42 1.15 -14.19
C TYR A 246 4.37 2.25 -14.33
N THR A 247 4.16 2.71 -15.56
CA THR A 247 3.30 3.87 -15.80
C THR A 247 1.95 3.53 -16.38
N HIS A 248 1.59 2.26 -16.58
CA HIS A 248 0.36 1.93 -17.29
C HIS A 248 -0.39 0.76 -16.67
N LEU A 249 -1.56 1.09 -16.09
CA LEU A 249 -2.75 0.26 -16.16
C LEU A 249 -3.17 0.27 -17.64
N ARG A 250 -2.83 -0.76 -18.39
CA ARG A 250 -3.38 -1.02 -19.72
C ARG A 250 -4.51 -2.03 -19.60
#